data_d497351db4cf9a9110c2093e3b240aa9
#
_entry.id   d497351db4cf9a9110c2093e3b240aa9
#
_cell.length_a   1.000
_cell.length_b   1.000
_cell.length_c   1.000
_cell.angle_alpha   90.00
_cell.angle_beta   90.00
_cell.angle_gamma   90.00
#
_symmetry.space_group_name_H-M   'P 1'
#
loop_
_entity.id
_entity.type
_entity.pdbx_description
1 polymer ?
#
loop_
_entity_poly.entity_id
_entity_poly.type
_entity_poly.pdbx_seq_one_letter_code
_entity_poly.pdbx_strand_id
1 'polypeptide(L)'
;MKPLRASVFAQAILAFYFQVIQWLPLGNWNYQPGFPPLGIQAIHGHATAQDVLLMTAFVAPFVVFWFAYSKGLRWLMWIGTCGYAVWLALEVKTWWVAYAFGATDSWLRIYQRVFSRSTQLLPSLGRHLPPDGMHLVLQVLLTSVVVLAVVGLLKTSVRVDST
;
A
#
# COMPACT_ATOMS: atom_id res chain seq x y z
N MET A 1 18.94 -3.46 -16.25
CA MET A 1 18.05 -2.26 -16.36
C MET A 1 16.56 -2.58 -16.47
N LYS A 2 16.13 -3.68 -17.14
CA LYS A 2 14.70 -4.04 -17.28
C LYS A 2 13.92 -4.11 -15.96
N PRO A 3 14.40 -4.80 -14.88
CA PRO A 3 13.63 -4.92 -13.63
C PRO A 3 13.48 -3.60 -12.87
N LEU A 4 14.46 -2.69 -12.90
CA LEU A 4 14.31 -1.37 -12.28
C LEU A 4 13.26 -0.49 -12.99
N ARG A 5 13.19 -0.56 -14.33
CA ARG A 5 12.12 0.12 -15.09
C ARG A 5 10.75 -0.46 -14.74
N ALA A 6 10.65 -1.78 -14.64
CA ALA A 6 9.42 -2.45 -14.21
C ALA A 6 9.01 -2.04 -12.79
N SER A 7 9.98 -1.88 -11.88
CA SER A 7 9.73 -1.37 -10.52
C SER A 7 9.17 0.05 -10.54
N VAL A 8 9.75 0.96 -11.32
CA VAL A 8 9.23 2.35 -11.45
C VAL A 8 7.79 2.34 -11.95
N PHE A 9 7.50 1.52 -12.96
CA PHE A 9 6.15 1.39 -13.49
C PHE A 9 5.17 0.80 -12.47
N ALA A 10 5.57 -0.24 -11.74
CA ALA A 10 4.74 -0.82 -10.67
C ALA A 10 4.47 0.18 -9.55
N GLN A 11 5.45 1.02 -9.19
CA GLN A 11 5.27 2.09 -8.21
C GLN A 11 4.29 3.18 -8.71
N ALA A 12 4.34 3.53 -10.00
CA ALA A 12 3.38 4.47 -10.59
C ALA A 12 1.95 3.92 -10.51
N ILE A 13 1.76 2.62 -10.83
CA ILE A 13 0.46 1.94 -10.69
C ILE A 13 0.01 1.93 -9.22
N LEU A 14 0.90 1.59 -8.29
CA LEU A 14 0.60 1.59 -6.86
C LEU A 14 0.17 2.97 -6.37
N ALA A 15 0.93 4.01 -6.72
CA ALA A 15 0.62 5.39 -6.34
C ALA A 15 -0.73 5.84 -6.91
N PHE A 16 -0.98 5.54 -8.19
CA PHE A 16 -2.25 5.84 -8.84
C PHE A 16 -3.42 5.09 -8.18
N TYR A 17 -3.27 3.77 -7.98
CA TYR A 17 -4.29 2.95 -7.33
C TYR A 17 -4.61 3.47 -5.93
N PHE A 18 -3.60 3.78 -5.13
CA PHE A 18 -3.79 4.31 -3.78
C PHE A 18 -4.55 5.64 -3.80
N GLN A 19 -4.22 6.57 -4.70
CA GLN A 19 -4.96 7.82 -4.82
C GLN A 19 -6.41 7.58 -5.27
N VAL A 20 -6.63 6.71 -6.24
CA VAL A 20 -7.98 6.38 -6.73
C VAL A 20 -8.86 5.87 -5.60
N ILE A 21 -8.39 4.91 -4.80
CA ILE A 21 -9.19 4.34 -3.71
C ILE A 21 -9.43 5.30 -2.54
N GLN A 22 -8.58 6.31 -2.37
CA GLN A 22 -8.76 7.33 -1.32
C GLN A 22 -9.71 8.46 -1.73
N TRP A 23 -9.72 8.81 -3.01
CA TRP A 23 -10.42 10.02 -3.46
C TRP A 23 -11.70 9.75 -4.26
N LEU A 24 -11.85 8.55 -4.83
CA LEU A 24 -13.01 8.21 -5.65
C LEU A 24 -13.89 7.17 -4.97
N PRO A 25 -15.20 7.42 -4.84
CA PRO A 25 -16.15 6.42 -4.35
C PRO A 25 -16.37 5.35 -5.44
N LEU A 26 -15.87 4.14 -5.21
CA LEU A 26 -15.95 3.02 -6.14
C LEU A 26 -17.03 2.00 -5.71
N GLY A 27 -18.11 2.45 -5.09
CA GLY A 27 -19.18 1.60 -4.59
C GLY A 27 -18.67 0.62 -3.53
N ASN A 28 -19.07 -0.65 -3.64
CA ASN A 28 -18.67 -1.68 -2.66
C ASN A 28 -17.17 -2.03 -2.72
N TRP A 29 -16.41 -1.56 -3.72
CA TRP A 29 -14.99 -1.85 -3.79
C TRP A 29 -14.22 -1.17 -2.66
N ASN A 30 -14.52 0.10 -2.40
CA ASN A 30 -13.92 0.87 -1.31
C ASN A 30 -14.99 1.54 -0.45
N TYR A 31 -16.09 0.81 -0.18
CA TYR A 31 -17.19 1.35 0.59
C TYR A 31 -16.69 1.86 1.95
N GLN A 32 -16.67 3.17 2.07
CA GLN A 32 -16.32 3.87 3.29
C GLN A 32 -17.28 5.07 3.44
N PRO A 33 -17.95 5.22 4.58
CA PRO A 33 -18.84 6.35 4.79
C PRO A 33 -18.05 7.66 4.88
N GLY A 34 -18.50 8.69 4.19
CA GLY A 34 -17.96 10.04 4.31
C GLY A 34 -17.47 10.67 3.00
N PHE A 35 -16.78 11.79 3.13
CA PHE A 35 -16.13 12.50 2.02
C PHE A 35 -14.65 12.13 1.93
N PRO A 36 -14.01 12.31 0.76
CA PRO A 36 -12.56 12.10 0.64
C PRO A 36 -11.73 12.96 1.62
N PRO A 37 -10.60 12.46 2.12
CA PRO A 37 -10.08 11.10 1.92
C PRO A 37 -10.89 10.07 2.70
N LEU A 38 -11.44 9.08 1.99
CA LEU A 38 -12.46 8.18 2.51
C LEU A 38 -12.00 7.40 3.74
N GLY A 39 -10.78 6.85 3.72
CA GLY A 39 -10.27 6.01 4.81
C GLY A 39 -10.16 6.73 6.14
N ILE A 40 -9.63 7.94 6.13
CA ILE A 40 -9.43 8.76 7.34
C ILE A 40 -10.77 9.17 7.94
N GLN A 41 -11.67 9.66 7.12
CA GLN A 41 -12.98 10.11 7.61
C GLN A 41 -13.81 8.94 8.15
N ALA A 42 -13.73 7.77 7.53
CA ALA A 42 -14.42 6.59 8.03
C ALA A 42 -13.94 6.18 9.43
N ILE A 43 -12.66 6.35 9.73
CA ILE A 43 -12.08 6.01 11.03
C ILE A 43 -12.37 7.09 12.09
N HIS A 44 -12.16 8.36 11.76
CA HIS A 44 -12.17 9.46 12.72
C HIS A 44 -13.48 10.29 12.69
N GLY A 45 -14.33 10.08 11.69
CA GLY A 45 -15.60 10.82 11.52
C GLY A 45 -15.48 12.18 10.83
N HIS A 46 -14.26 12.71 10.66
CA HIS A 46 -13.95 13.93 9.93
C HIS A 46 -12.54 13.88 9.36
N ALA A 47 -12.28 14.61 8.29
CA ALA A 47 -10.96 14.75 7.72
C ALA A 47 -10.40 16.14 8.06
N THR A 48 -9.15 16.19 8.49
CA THR A 48 -8.39 17.42 8.70
C THR A 48 -7.52 17.75 7.49
N ALA A 49 -7.01 18.98 7.40
CA ALA A 49 -6.04 19.35 6.39
C ALA A 49 -4.75 18.50 6.48
N GLN A 50 -4.37 18.09 7.70
CA GLN A 50 -3.24 17.20 7.92
C GLN A 50 -3.49 15.80 7.34
N ASP A 51 -4.70 15.26 7.48
CA ASP A 51 -5.07 13.96 6.91
C ASP A 51 -5.03 13.99 5.38
N VAL A 52 -5.54 15.06 4.77
CA VAL A 52 -5.48 15.27 3.33
C VAL A 52 -4.04 15.31 2.84
N LEU A 53 -3.19 16.08 3.54
CA LEU A 53 -1.75 16.18 3.22
C LEU A 53 -1.07 14.81 3.34
N LEU A 54 -1.34 14.07 4.41
CA LEU A 54 -0.77 12.75 4.64
C LEU A 54 -1.15 11.78 3.53
N MET A 55 -2.44 11.70 3.16
CA MET A 55 -2.89 10.80 2.09
C MET A 55 -2.28 11.16 0.73
N THR A 56 -2.14 12.45 0.43
CA THR A 56 -1.47 12.90 -0.79
C THR A 56 0.04 12.59 -0.76
N ALA A 57 0.66 12.71 0.42
CA ALA A 57 2.09 12.44 0.61
C ALA A 57 2.49 10.98 0.35
N PHE A 58 1.56 10.02 0.31
CA PHE A 58 1.85 8.65 -0.12
C PHE A 58 2.36 8.53 -1.57
N VAL A 59 2.25 9.58 -2.36
CA VAL A 59 2.91 9.67 -3.68
C VAL A 59 4.41 9.95 -3.56
N ALA A 60 4.86 10.56 -2.45
CA ALA A 60 6.25 10.99 -2.28
C ALA A 60 7.29 9.86 -2.43
N PRO A 61 7.10 8.64 -1.88
CA PRO A 61 8.04 7.53 -2.10
C PRO A 61 8.26 7.22 -3.58
N PHE A 62 7.20 7.27 -4.40
CA PHE A 62 7.31 7.08 -5.84
C PHE A 62 8.16 8.19 -6.49
N VAL A 63 7.89 9.46 -6.17
CA VAL A 63 8.64 10.61 -6.71
C VAL A 63 10.11 10.51 -6.33
N VAL A 64 10.40 10.20 -5.06
CA VAL A 64 11.78 10.02 -4.55
C VAL A 64 12.48 8.87 -5.26
N PHE A 65 11.83 7.72 -5.42
CA PHE A 65 12.42 6.58 -6.11
C PHE A 65 12.65 6.89 -7.59
N TRP A 66 11.70 7.51 -8.27
CA TRP A 66 11.83 7.92 -9.66
C TRP A 66 12.98 8.90 -9.87
N PHE A 67 13.11 9.91 -9.01
CA PHE A 67 14.25 10.83 -9.01
C PHE A 67 15.57 10.09 -8.80
N ALA A 68 15.65 9.23 -7.78
CA ALA A 68 16.82 8.41 -7.50
C ALA A 68 17.20 7.52 -8.69
N TYR A 69 16.22 6.91 -9.34
CA TYR A 69 16.41 6.10 -10.53
C TYR A 69 16.97 6.94 -11.71
N SER A 70 16.41 8.14 -11.95
CA SER A 70 16.85 9.02 -13.03
C SER A 70 18.29 9.56 -12.85
N LYS A 71 18.73 9.69 -11.59
CA LYS A 71 20.07 10.16 -11.21
C LYS A 71 21.07 9.01 -10.90
N GLY A 72 20.65 7.76 -10.96
CA GLY A 72 21.49 6.62 -10.62
C GLY A 72 21.85 6.52 -9.13
N LEU A 73 21.08 7.16 -8.24
CA LEU A 73 21.33 7.22 -6.79
C LEU A 73 20.83 5.92 -6.10
N ARG A 74 21.65 4.88 -6.15
CA ARG A 74 21.27 3.54 -5.67
C ARG A 74 20.91 3.49 -4.19
N TRP A 75 21.66 4.19 -3.33
CA TRP A 75 21.40 4.23 -1.89
C TRP A 75 20.00 4.77 -1.58
N LEU A 76 19.56 5.81 -2.32
CA LEU A 76 18.25 6.41 -2.16
C LEU A 76 17.14 5.49 -2.69
N MET A 77 17.40 4.72 -3.76
CA MET A 77 16.47 3.66 -4.21
C MET A 77 16.31 2.55 -3.15
N TRP A 78 17.39 2.17 -2.44
CA TRP A 78 17.31 1.24 -1.31
C TRP A 78 16.46 1.78 -0.17
N ILE A 79 16.64 3.05 0.21
CA ILE A 79 15.79 3.70 1.24
C ILE A 79 14.32 3.66 0.84
N GLY A 80 13.98 4.02 -0.40
CA GLY A 80 12.62 3.92 -0.91
C GLY A 80 12.08 2.49 -0.88
N THR A 81 12.89 1.51 -1.26
CA THR A 81 12.52 0.08 -1.22
C THR A 81 12.23 -0.39 0.21
N CYS A 82 13.06 0.00 1.18
CA CYS A 82 12.83 -0.29 2.59
C CYS A 82 11.52 0.34 3.10
N GLY A 83 11.21 1.57 2.68
CA GLY A 83 9.93 2.22 2.99
C GLY A 83 8.72 1.41 2.52
N TYR A 84 8.74 0.94 1.27
CA TYR A 84 7.70 0.05 0.75
C TYR A 84 7.63 -1.30 1.48
N ALA A 85 8.77 -1.87 1.85
CA ALA A 85 8.81 -3.11 2.61
C ALA A 85 8.21 -2.95 4.02
N VAL A 86 8.48 -1.83 4.69
CA VAL A 86 7.85 -1.50 5.97
C VAL A 86 6.35 -1.32 5.81
N TRP A 87 5.90 -0.62 4.78
CA TRP A 87 4.47 -0.47 4.51
C TRP A 87 3.80 -1.83 4.26
N LEU A 88 4.39 -2.68 3.43
CA LEU A 88 3.89 -4.05 3.21
C LEU A 88 3.82 -4.85 4.52
N ALA A 89 4.84 -4.77 5.37
CA ALA A 89 4.85 -5.45 6.66
C ALA A 89 3.72 -4.97 7.59
N LEU A 90 3.42 -3.67 7.58
CA LEU A 90 2.30 -3.10 8.35
C LEU A 90 0.94 -3.58 7.80
N GLU A 91 0.77 -3.63 6.49
CA GLU A 91 -0.42 -4.18 5.84
C GLU A 91 -0.62 -5.66 6.21
N VAL A 92 0.44 -6.47 6.10
CA VAL A 92 0.40 -7.88 6.48
C VAL A 92 0.05 -8.02 7.97
N LYS A 93 0.69 -7.26 8.84
CA LYS A 93 0.40 -7.29 10.28
C LYS A 93 -1.06 -6.93 10.57
N THR A 94 -1.57 -5.88 9.95
CA THR A 94 -2.93 -5.38 10.22
C THR A 94 -4.00 -6.37 9.78
N TRP A 95 -3.84 -6.96 8.61
CA TRP A 95 -4.86 -7.78 7.98
C TRP A 95 -4.68 -9.27 8.22
N TRP A 96 -3.50 -9.81 7.96
CA TRP A 96 -3.26 -11.25 7.99
C TRP A 96 -3.08 -11.81 9.41
N VAL A 97 -2.54 -11.01 10.32
CA VAL A 97 -2.48 -11.41 11.73
C VAL A 97 -3.89 -11.47 12.33
N ALA A 98 -4.74 -10.48 12.03
CA ALA A 98 -6.14 -10.51 12.44
C ALA A 98 -6.92 -11.67 11.79
N TYR A 99 -6.63 -12.00 10.54
CA TYR A 99 -7.24 -13.12 9.85
C TYR A 99 -6.79 -14.49 10.39
N ALA A 100 -5.49 -14.65 10.68
CA ALA A 100 -4.94 -15.92 11.14
C ALA A 100 -5.23 -16.20 12.63
N PHE A 101 -5.14 -15.18 13.49
CA PHE A 101 -5.18 -15.33 14.96
C PHE A 101 -6.44 -14.74 15.60
N GLY A 102 -7.30 -14.12 14.84
CA GLY A 102 -8.49 -13.42 15.30
C GLY A 102 -8.23 -11.95 15.62
N ALA A 103 -9.24 -11.14 15.34
CA ALA A 103 -9.20 -9.69 15.56
C ALA A 103 -9.35 -9.36 17.05
N THR A 104 -8.66 -8.31 17.50
CA THR A 104 -8.91 -7.67 18.79
C THR A 104 -10.28 -6.98 18.79
N ASP A 105 -10.84 -6.71 19.98
CA ASP A 105 -12.14 -6.02 20.06
C ASP A 105 -12.11 -4.62 19.43
N SER A 106 -10.98 -3.91 19.54
CA SER A 106 -10.81 -2.61 18.91
C SER A 106 -10.80 -2.73 17.37
N TRP A 107 -10.07 -3.69 16.84
CA TRP A 107 -10.02 -3.91 15.39
C TRP A 107 -11.36 -4.41 14.84
N LEU A 108 -12.04 -5.31 15.58
CA LEU A 108 -13.38 -5.79 15.21
C LEU A 108 -14.38 -4.61 15.06
N ARG A 109 -14.38 -3.67 16.01
CA ARG A 109 -15.27 -2.48 15.93
C ARG A 109 -14.93 -1.59 14.71
N ILE A 110 -13.66 -1.38 14.43
CA ILE A 110 -13.22 -0.61 13.24
C ILE A 110 -13.66 -1.32 11.97
N TYR A 111 -13.38 -2.62 11.87
CA TYR A 111 -13.73 -3.42 10.71
C TYR A 111 -15.25 -3.40 10.43
N GLN A 112 -16.07 -3.65 11.45
CA GLN A 112 -17.53 -3.63 11.31
C GLN A 112 -18.06 -2.27 10.86
N ARG A 113 -17.46 -1.20 11.34
CA ARG A 113 -17.86 0.16 11.00
C ARG A 113 -17.42 0.58 9.59
N VAL A 114 -16.22 0.21 9.18
CA VAL A 114 -15.54 0.77 7.98
C VAL A 114 -15.55 -0.21 6.82
N PHE A 115 -15.27 -1.49 7.06
CA PHE A 115 -14.96 -2.47 6.00
C PHE A 115 -16.01 -3.56 5.81
N SER A 116 -17.03 -3.65 6.67
CA SER A 116 -18.05 -4.71 6.60
C SER A 116 -18.89 -4.70 5.32
N ARG A 117 -18.96 -3.56 4.64
CA ARG A 117 -19.69 -3.38 3.37
C ARG A 117 -18.79 -3.34 2.15
N SER A 118 -17.47 -3.39 2.33
CA SER A 118 -16.53 -3.48 1.22
C SER A 118 -16.54 -4.88 0.62
N THR A 119 -16.10 -4.98 -0.65
CA THR A 119 -15.99 -6.27 -1.35
C THR A 119 -15.00 -7.18 -0.63
N GLN A 120 -15.44 -8.31 -0.14
CA GLN A 120 -14.61 -9.32 0.50
C GLN A 120 -14.37 -10.47 -0.48
N LEU A 121 -13.10 -10.84 -0.68
CA LEU A 121 -12.69 -11.94 -1.55
C LEU A 121 -12.45 -13.25 -0.77
N LEU A 122 -12.30 -13.15 0.55
CA LEU A 122 -12.11 -14.27 1.46
C LEU A 122 -13.26 -14.32 2.48
N PRO A 123 -13.63 -15.50 2.99
CA PRO A 123 -14.70 -15.64 3.97
C PRO A 123 -14.29 -15.08 5.33
N SER A 124 -15.20 -14.35 5.98
CA SER A 124 -15.09 -14.02 7.40
C SER A 124 -15.52 -15.22 8.26
N LEU A 125 -14.72 -15.59 9.24
CA LEU A 125 -14.97 -16.72 10.14
C LEU A 125 -14.96 -16.23 11.60
N GLY A 126 -16.08 -15.71 12.06
CA GLY A 126 -16.20 -15.13 13.39
C GLY A 126 -15.27 -13.92 13.59
N ARG A 127 -14.22 -14.06 14.41
CA ARG A 127 -13.23 -13.00 14.64
C ARG A 127 -12.08 -12.97 13.61
N HIS A 128 -12.04 -13.92 12.70
CA HIS A 128 -11.05 -13.99 11.62
C HIS A 128 -11.52 -13.14 10.44
N LEU A 129 -11.09 -11.88 10.45
CA LEU A 129 -11.54 -10.84 9.51
C LEU A 129 -10.59 -10.76 8.33
N PRO A 130 -11.03 -11.11 7.11
CA PRO A 130 -10.15 -11.07 5.94
C PRO A 130 -9.84 -9.64 5.52
N PRO A 131 -8.73 -9.41 4.81
CA PRO A 131 -8.56 -8.18 4.06
C PRO A 131 -9.66 -8.07 3.00
N ASP A 132 -10.19 -6.88 2.81
CA ASP A 132 -11.11 -6.64 1.70
C ASP A 132 -10.37 -6.63 0.34
N GLY A 133 -11.13 -6.63 -0.75
CA GLY A 133 -10.57 -6.68 -2.10
C GLY A 133 -9.62 -5.52 -2.40
N MET A 134 -9.91 -4.33 -1.87
CA MET A 134 -9.08 -3.14 -2.02
C MET A 134 -7.69 -3.34 -1.39
N HIS A 135 -7.62 -3.84 -0.15
CA HIS A 135 -6.36 -4.09 0.54
C HIS A 135 -5.60 -5.29 -0.03
N LEU A 136 -6.30 -6.31 -0.54
CA LEU A 136 -5.64 -7.41 -1.25
C LEU A 136 -4.92 -6.93 -2.50
N VAL A 137 -5.55 -6.10 -3.32
CA VAL A 137 -4.89 -5.52 -4.51
C VAL A 137 -3.72 -4.62 -4.09
N LEU A 138 -3.90 -3.80 -3.06
CA LEU A 138 -2.82 -2.98 -2.52
C LEU A 138 -1.60 -3.81 -2.10
N GLN A 139 -1.81 -4.92 -1.40
CA GLN A 139 -0.73 -5.84 -0.96
C GLN A 139 -0.04 -6.53 -2.13
N VAL A 140 -0.77 -6.94 -3.16
CA VAL A 140 -0.19 -7.50 -4.40
C VAL A 140 0.70 -6.46 -5.10
N LEU A 141 0.23 -5.22 -5.21
CA LEU A 141 1.00 -4.13 -5.81
C LEU A 141 2.25 -3.80 -4.98
N LEU A 142 2.13 -3.69 -3.66
CA LEU A 142 3.26 -3.45 -2.75
C LEU A 142 4.30 -4.58 -2.85
N THR A 143 3.85 -5.84 -2.85
CA THR A 143 4.74 -7.00 -3.01
C THR A 143 5.48 -6.93 -4.35
N SER A 144 4.77 -6.62 -5.43
CA SER A 144 5.36 -6.49 -6.76
C SER A 144 6.42 -5.37 -6.81
N VAL A 145 6.13 -4.23 -6.19
CA VAL A 145 7.08 -3.10 -6.08
C VAL A 145 8.35 -3.52 -5.35
N VAL A 146 8.21 -4.12 -4.16
CA VAL A 146 9.35 -4.55 -3.34
C VAL A 146 10.20 -5.58 -4.08
N VAL A 147 9.58 -6.64 -4.63
CA VAL A 147 10.29 -7.70 -5.34
C VAL A 147 11.03 -7.15 -6.56
N LEU A 148 10.37 -6.36 -7.41
CA LEU A 148 10.98 -5.80 -8.61
C LEU A 148 12.12 -4.82 -8.28
N ALA A 149 11.97 -4.02 -7.22
CA ALA A 149 13.01 -3.10 -6.77
C ALA A 149 14.24 -3.87 -6.26
N VAL A 150 14.04 -4.83 -5.36
CA VAL A 150 15.14 -5.67 -4.82
C VAL A 150 15.87 -6.41 -5.94
N VAL A 151 15.16 -7.14 -6.80
CA VAL A 151 15.76 -7.87 -7.94
C VAL A 151 16.50 -6.91 -8.86
N GLY A 152 15.95 -5.74 -9.12
CA GLY A 152 16.59 -4.73 -9.97
C GLY A 152 17.87 -4.17 -9.38
N LEU A 153 17.87 -3.86 -8.09
CA LEU A 153 19.01 -3.31 -7.37
C LEU A 153 20.13 -4.34 -7.22
N LEU A 154 19.81 -5.60 -6.93
CA LEU A 154 20.80 -6.68 -6.85
C LEU A 154 21.45 -6.95 -8.21
N LYS A 155 20.70 -7.06 -9.30
CA LYS A 155 21.24 -7.30 -10.64
C LYS A 155 22.14 -6.18 -11.16
N THR A 156 21.93 -4.95 -10.72
CA THR A 156 22.80 -3.83 -11.09
C THR A 156 24.10 -3.80 -10.28
N SER A 157 24.17 -4.43 -9.09
CA SER A 157 25.40 -4.57 -8.30
C SER A 157 26.40 -5.50 -8.97
N VAL A 158 25.93 -6.67 -9.42
CA VAL A 158 26.78 -7.71 -10.01
C VAL A 158 27.50 -7.25 -11.28
N ARG A 159 26.97 -6.27 -11.99
CA ARG A 159 27.56 -5.77 -13.23
C ARG A 159 28.72 -4.78 -13.04
N VAL A 160 28.81 -4.14 -11.89
CA VAL A 160 29.88 -3.18 -11.58
C VAL A 160 31.17 -3.92 -11.16
N ASP A 161 31.03 -5.10 -10.54
CA ASP A 161 32.16 -5.89 -10.05
C ASP A 161 32.83 -6.74 -11.15
N SER A 162 32.28 -6.74 -12.36
CA SER A 162 32.75 -7.53 -13.50
C SER A 162 33.43 -6.70 -14.62
N THR A 163 33.64 -5.42 -14.41
CA THR A 163 34.35 -4.49 -15.33
C THR A 163 35.59 -3.93 -14.69
#